data_9369343d9b1ad2040111838c7ae4f8c0
#
_entry.id   9369343d9b1ad2040111838c7ae4f8c0
#
_cell.length_a   1.000
_cell.length_b   1.000
_cell.length_c   1.000
_cell.angle_alpha   90.00
_cell.angle_beta   90.00
_cell.angle_gamma   90.00
#
_symmetry.space_group_name_H-M   'P 1'
#
loop_
_entity.id
_entity.type
_entity.pdbx_description
1 polymer ?
#
loop_
_entity_poly.entity_id
_entity_poly.type
_entity_poly.pdbx_seq_one_letter_code
_entity_poly.pdbx_strand_id
1 'polypeptide(L)'
;SRELYPGKYLLREISAPEGFVADTEVKELTVTAGIKKIEVKNERQKQEFKLKKELETDQKFGIGFNGEILNIQFGLFSKTELTALDGSIIPAGGLIEVAAPDEDGFICFEADMPYNAECYIKELETDEHYILSDEQYLSGDTAENKIIRGSIEGLKTDPNGRVLKGAVIGLFYPFETEFSSDTAIETFETDEAGRFSFENVPYGEWIIRELKAPDGYILSDENYYVTVKKNGETVKLNIKNSKIQKP
;
A
#
# COMPACT_ATOMS: atom_id res chain seq x y z
N SER A 1 -45.22 -33.01 17.17
CA SER A 1 -45.36 -32.37 18.51
C SER A 1 -45.88 -33.39 19.52
N ARG A 2 -45.27 -33.43 20.71
CA ARG A 2 -45.77 -34.25 21.82
C ARG A 2 -46.76 -33.38 22.61
N GLU A 3 -47.85 -34.01 23.12
CA GLU A 3 -48.69 -33.34 24.09
C GLU A 3 -47.92 -33.17 25.42
N LEU A 4 -47.93 -31.96 25.95
CA LEU A 4 -47.35 -31.63 27.23
C LEU A 4 -48.44 -31.47 28.29
N TYR A 5 -48.17 -31.98 29.48
CA TYR A 5 -49.07 -31.74 30.63
C TYR A 5 -48.97 -30.27 31.08
N PRO A 6 -50.05 -29.76 31.73
CA PRO A 6 -49.95 -28.43 32.32
C PRO A 6 -48.79 -28.33 33.29
N GLY A 7 -47.96 -27.29 33.19
CA GLY A 7 -46.76 -27.13 34.02
C GLY A 7 -45.81 -26.06 33.48
N LYS A 8 -44.72 -25.87 34.20
CA LYS A 8 -43.59 -25.01 33.78
C LYS A 8 -42.52 -25.84 33.07
N TYR A 9 -42.07 -25.34 31.94
CA TYR A 9 -41.07 -25.97 31.08
C TYR A 9 -39.97 -24.99 30.77
N LEU A 10 -38.77 -25.49 30.53
CA LEU A 10 -37.64 -24.75 29.99
C LEU A 10 -37.46 -25.15 28.52
N LEU A 11 -37.41 -24.15 27.67
CA LEU A 11 -37.11 -24.31 26.25
C LEU A 11 -35.74 -23.75 25.95
N ARG A 12 -34.93 -24.55 25.29
CA ARG A 12 -33.61 -24.14 24.80
C ARG A 12 -33.41 -24.68 23.39
N GLU A 13 -32.87 -23.88 22.51
CA GLU A 13 -32.42 -24.35 21.20
C GLU A 13 -31.15 -25.19 21.39
N ILE A 14 -31.09 -26.35 20.72
CA ILE A 14 -29.95 -27.29 20.79
C ILE A 14 -29.04 -27.04 19.58
N SER A 15 -29.60 -26.72 18.44
CA SER A 15 -28.87 -26.42 17.18
C SER A 15 -29.69 -25.49 16.30
N ALA A 16 -29.04 -24.52 15.68
CA ALA A 16 -29.63 -23.68 14.64
C ALA A 16 -29.51 -24.36 13.25
N PRO A 17 -30.30 -23.94 12.27
CA PRO A 17 -30.08 -24.27 10.87
C PRO A 17 -28.69 -23.78 10.41
N GLU A 18 -28.16 -24.39 9.35
CA GLU A 18 -26.91 -23.93 8.73
C GLU A 18 -26.99 -22.45 8.34
N GLY A 19 -25.93 -21.69 8.64
CA GLY A 19 -25.85 -20.25 8.41
C GLY A 19 -26.51 -19.37 9.47
N PHE A 20 -26.98 -19.97 10.57
CA PHE A 20 -27.56 -19.23 11.71
C PHE A 20 -26.84 -19.56 13.02
N VAL A 21 -26.86 -18.60 13.96
CA VAL A 21 -26.36 -18.75 15.32
C VAL A 21 -27.47 -19.29 16.19
N ALA A 22 -27.21 -20.36 16.97
CA ALA A 22 -28.19 -20.91 17.89
C ALA A 22 -28.50 -19.92 19.04
N ASP A 23 -29.78 -19.72 19.33
CA ASP A 23 -30.23 -18.98 20.52
C ASP A 23 -30.08 -19.86 21.75
N THR A 24 -29.01 -19.64 22.49
CA THR A 24 -28.71 -20.43 23.70
C THR A 24 -29.48 -19.98 24.93
N GLU A 25 -30.33 -18.95 24.83
CA GLU A 25 -31.16 -18.45 25.91
C GLU A 25 -32.18 -19.52 26.37
N VAL A 26 -32.29 -19.72 27.65
CA VAL A 26 -33.29 -20.61 28.23
C VAL A 26 -34.58 -19.83 28.48
N LYS A 27 -35.64 -20.16 27.74
CA LYS A 27 -36.94 -19.52 27.87
C LYS A 27 -37.87 -20.34 28.78
N GLU A 28 -38.47 -19.70 29.76
CA GLU A 28 -39.52 -20.36 30.59
C GLU A 28 -40.84 -20.34 29.85
N LEU A 29 -41.47 -21.50 29.80
CA LEU A 29 -42.81 -21.70 29.21
C LEU A 29 -43.75 -22.27 30.23
N THR A 30 -44.84 -21.56 30.48
CA THR A 30 -45.96 -22.11 31.26
C THR A 30 -47.02 -22.66 30.31
N VAL A 31 -47.19 -23.98 30.33
CA VAL A 31 -48.23 -24.67 29.55
C VAL A 31 -49.49 -24.76 30.41
N THR A 32 -50.57 -24.25 29.88
CA THR A 32 -51.97 -24.40 30.42
C THR A 32 -52.79 -25.18 29.40
N ALA A 33 -54.08 -25.19 29.48
CA ALA A 33 -54.93 -25.80 28.46
C ALA A 33 -54.83 -25.04 27.12
N GLY A 34 -54.75 -25.78 26.00
CA GLY A 34 -54.73 -25.23 24.63
C GLY A 34 -53.31 -25.20 23.98
N ILE A 35 -53.25 -24.68 22.75
CA ILE A 35 -52.00 -24.60 21.96
C ILE A 35 -51.28 -23.33 22.33
N LYS A 36 -50.02 -23.41 22.74
CA LYS A 36 -49.08 -22.28 22.88
C LYS A 36 -48.16 -22.24 21.69
N LYS A 37 -47.99 -21.06 21.09
CA LYS A 37 -47.00 -20.79 20.07
C LYS A 37 -45.88 -19.95 20.68
N ILE A 38 -44.63 -20.34 20.41
CA ILE A 38 -43.44 -19.60 20.76
C ILE A 38 -42.72 -19.31 19.47
N GLU A 39 -42.29 -18.09 19.29
CA GLU A 39 -41.44 -17.67 18.22
C GLU A 39 -40.01 -17.64 18.72
N VAL A 40 -39.11 -18.31 18.00
CA VAL A 40 -37.65 -18.29 18.23
C VAL A 40 -37.05 -17.71 16.99
N LYS A 41 -36.19 -16.70 17.14
CA LYS A 41 -35.47 -16.04 16.06
C LYS A 41 -33.99 -16.32 16.19
N ASN A 42 -33.40 -16.79 15.13
CA ASN A 42 -31.95 -16.98 15.05
C ASN A 42 -31.33 -15.82 14.29
N GLU A 43 -30.19 -15.36 14.74
CA GLU A 43 -29.37 -14.42 14.00
C GLU A 43 -28.62 -15.15 12.90
N ARG A 44 -28.47 -14.49 11.73
CA ARG A 44 -27.70 -15.04 10.62
C ARG A 44 -26.21 -15.01 10.96
N GLN A 45 -25.51 -16.08 10.67
CA GLN A 45 -24.07 -16.13 10.72
C GLN A 45 -23.50 -15.22 9.61
N LYS A 46 -22.59 -14.31 9.98
CA LYS A 46 -21.94 -13.40 9.06
C LYS A 46 -20.47 -13.79 8.89
N GLN A 47 -19.95 -13.60 7.72
CA GLN A 47 -18.52 -13.73 7.45
C GLN A 47 -17.90 -12.33 7.38
N GLU A 48 -16.84 -12.13 8.16
CA GLU A 48 -16.06 -10.90 8.17
C GLU A 48 -14.87 -11.05 7.23
N PHE A 49 -14.60 -10.01 6.45
CA PHE A 49 -13.42 -9.93 5.59
C PHE A 49 -12.52 -8.80 6.09
N LYS A 50 -11.26 -9.18 6.40
CA LYS A 50 -10.24 -8.30 6.95
C LYS A 50 -8.91 -8.54 6.26
N LEU A 51 -8.11 -7.50 6.14
CA LEU A 51 -6.76 -7.55 5.61
C LEU A 51 -5.86 -6.65 6.46
N LYS A 52 -4.58 -7.01 6.58
CA LYS A 52 -3.54 -6.13 7.11
C LYS A 52 -2.73 -5.57 5.95
N LYS A 53 -2.55 -4.24 5.92
CA LYS A 53 -1.68 -3.57 4.97
C LYS A 53 -0.38 -3.16 5.64
N GLU A 54 0.74 -3.44 5.00
CA GLU A 54 2.07 -2.97 5.38
C GLU A 54 2.75 -2.29 4.20
N LEU A 55 3.55 -1.26 4.50
CA LEU A 55 4.35 -0.54 3.53
C LEU A 55 5.82 -0.69 3.86
N GLU A 56 6.65 -0.91 2.84
CA GLU A 56 8.10 -0.73 2.98
C GLU A 56 8.38 0.71 3.39
N THR A 57 9.32 0.91 4.31
CA THR A 57 9.73 2.25 4.77
C THR A 57 11.17 2.54 4.37
N ASP A 58 11.48 3.81 4.09
CA ASP A 58 12.83 4.27 3.82
C ASP A 58 13.13 5.54 4.63
N GLN A 59 13.87 5.35 5.73
CA GLN A 59 14.21 6.44 6.62
C GLN A 59 15.17 7.46 5.97
N LYS A 60 16.06 7.01 5.07
CA LYS A 60 17.01 7.88 4.37
C LYS A 60 16.29 8.89 3.48
N PHE A 61 15.22 8.49 2.86
CA PHE A 61 14.42 9.31 1.95
C PHE A 61 13.08 9.78 2.55
N GLY A 62 12.77 9.42 3.80
CA GLY A 62 11.58 9.86 4.52
C GLY A 62 10.27 9.28 3.97
N ILE A 63 10.29 8.11 3.32
CA ILE A 63 9.11 7.47 2.73
C ILE A 63 8.52 6.44 3.69
N GLY A 64 7.19 6.37 3.78
CA GLY A 64 6.44 5.47 4.65
C GLY A 64 6.16 6.04 6.05
N PHE A 65 6.34 7.34 6.25
CA PHE A 65 6.16 8.02 7.54
C PHE A 65 5.17 9.19 7.49
N ASN A 66 4.58 9.49 6.32
CA ASN A 66 3.76 10.69 6.09
C ASN A 66 2.29 10.36 5.86
N GLY A 67 1.83 9.19 6.29
CA GLY A 67 0.44 8.75 6.14
C GLY A 67 0.12 8.17 4.76
N GLU A 68 1.13 7.73 4.00
CA GLU A 68 0.98 7.14 2.66
C GLU A 68 0.02 5.95 2.66
N ILE A 69 -0.10 5.25 3.80
CA ILE A 69 -1.01 4.11 3.97
C ILE A 69 -2.49 4.50 3.77
N LEU A 70 -2.85 5.75 4.04
CA LEU A 70 -4.22 6.25 3.88
C LEU A 70 -4.60 6.53 2.42
N ASN A 71 -3.64 6.51 1.50
CA ASN A 71 -3.85 6.71 0.06
C ASN A 71 -4.12 5.39 -0.69
N ILE A 72 -4.40 4.31 0.04
CA ILE A 72 -4.53 2.96 -0.52
C ILE A 72 -5.99 2.52 -0.49
N GLN A 73 -6.43 1.80 -1.52
CA GLN A 73 -7.77 1.25 -1.59
C GLN A 73 -7.74 -0.23 -1.97
N PHE A 74 -8.60 -1.00 -1.31
CA PHE A 74 -8.82 -2.41 -1.60
C PHE A 74 -10.27 -2.69 -1.96
N GLY A 75 -10.48 -3.62 -2.89
CA GLY A 75 -11.79 -4.14 -3.25
C GLY A 75 -11.99 -5.55 -2.71
N LEU A 76 -13.18 -5.81 -2.19
CA LEU A 76 -13.68 -7.16 -1.93
C LEU A 76 -14.43 -7.65 -3.16
N PHE A 77 -14.06 -8.81 -3.68
CA PHE A 77 -14.61 -9.40 -4.90
C PHE A 77 -15.18 -10.78 -4.64
N SER A 78 -16.27 -11.09 -5.32
CA SER A 78 -16.84 -12.44 -5.31
C SER A 78 -16.03 -13.40 -6.18
N LYS A 79 -15.77 -14.64 -5.71
CA LYS A 79 -15.21 -15.72 -6.54
C LYS A 79 -16.28 -16.42 -7.37
N THR A 80 -17.50 -16.45 -6.87
CA THR A 80 -18.63 -17.13 -7.48
C THR A 80 -19.80 -16.14 -7.69
N GLU A 81 -20.79 -16.50 -8.47
CA GLU A 81 -22.01 -15.70 -8.56
C GLU A 81 -22.74 -15.68 -7.21
N LEU A 82 -23.13 -14.48 -6.77
CA LEU A 82 -23.88 -14.26 -5.54
C LEU A 82 -25.20 -13.56 -5.85
N THR A 83 -26.25 -13.90 -5.11
CA THR A 83 -27.53 -13.20 -5.17
C THR A 83 -27.69 -12.34 -3.92
N ALA A 84 -27.84 -11.03 -4.10
CA ALA A 84 -28.11 -10.09 -3.02
C ALA A 84 -29.54 -10.23 -2.49
N LEU A 85 -29.81 -9.66 -1.30
CA LEU A 85 -31.14 -9.75 -0.65
C LEU A 85 -32.27 -9.13 -1.46
N ASP A 86 -31.96 -8.16 -2.30
CA ASP A 86 -32.94 -7.50 -3.20
C ASP A 86 -33.15 -8.26 -4.52
N GLY A 87 -32.49 -9.41 -4.69
CA GLY A 87 -32.56 -10.25 -5.89
C GLY A 87 -31.57 -9.83 -6.99
N SER A 88 -30.75 -8.81 -6.78
CA SER A 88 -29.70 -8.46 -7.73
C SER A 88 -28.58 -9.52 -7.74
N ILE A 89 -27.93 -9.69 -8.89
CA ILE A 89 -26.89 -10.68 -9.10
C ILE A 89 -25.53 -9.99 -9.13
N ILE A 90 -24.60 -10.46 -8.30
CA ILE A 90 -23.18 -10.12 -8.33
C ILE A 90 -22.48 -11.25 -9.07
N PRO A 91 -21.94 -11.02 -10.28
CA PRO A 91 -21.30 -12.08 -11.05
C PRO A 91 -19.97 -12.50 -10.39
N ALA A 92 -19.47 -13.67 -10.77
CA ALA A 92 -18.10 -14.07 -10.41
C ALA A 92 -17.09 -13.02 -10.87
N GLY A 93 -16.17 -12.61 -9.97
CA GLY A 93 -15.27 -11.48 -10.17
C GLY A 93 -15.92 -10.10 -9.97
N GLY A 94 -17.18 -10.04 -9.56
CA GLY A 94 -17.88 -8.77 -9.27
C GLY A 94 -17.35 -8.10 -7.99
N LEU A 95 -17.16 -6.79 -8.06
CA LEU A 95 -16.80 -5.96 -6.91
C LEU A 95 -18.00 -5.85 -5.96
N ILE A 96 -17.77 -6.10 -4.69
CA ILE A 96 -18.76 -6.05 -3.63
C ILE A 96 -18.66 -4.74 -2.86
N GLU A 97 -17.44 -4.40 -2.42
CA GLU A 97 -17.17 -3.23 -1.58
C GLU A 97 -15.75 -2.74 -1.80
N VAL A 98 -15.53 -1.43 -1.57
CA VAL A 98 -14.21 -0.81 -1.52
C VAL A 98 -13.97 -0.29 -0.11
N ALA A 99 -12.81 -0.58 0.44
CA ALA A 99 -12.39 -0.13 1.76
C ALA A 99 -10.93 0.36 1.72
N ALA A 100 -10.60 1.28 2.63
CA ALA A 100 -9.26 1.79 2.86
C ALA A 100 -8.70 1.28 4.18
N PRO A 101 -7.36 1.18 4.34
CA PRO A 101 -6.74 0.89 5.62
C PRO A 101 -6.94 2.06 6.60
N ASP A 102 -6.98 1.74 7.87
CA ASP A 102 -6.82 2.72 8.94
C ASP A 102 -5.33 3.09 9.14
N GLU A 103 -5.04 3.98 10.11
CA GLU A 103 -3.68 4.43 10.42
C GLU A 103 -2.75 3.27 10.85
N ASP A 104 -3.32 2.22 11.41
CA ASP A 104 -2.60 1.00 11.80
C ASP A 104 -2.49 -0.01 10.64
N GLY A 105 -3.09 0.26 9.49
CA GLY A 105 -3.09 -0.57 8.29
C GLY A 105 -4.13 -1.69 8.30
N PHE A 106 -5.13 -1.67 9.17
CA PHE A 106 -6.21 -2.64 9.14
C PHE A 106 -7.30 -2.20 8.16
N ILE A 107 -7.76 -3.16 7.36
CA ILE A 107 -8.87 -3.01 6.44
C ILE A 107 -9.96 -3.95 6.87
N CYS A 108 -11.17 -3.42 7.07
CA CYS A 108 -12.36 -4.19 7.40
C CYS A 108 -13.45 -3.88 6.37
N PHE A 109 -14.04 -4.91 5.79
CA PHE A 109 -15.19 -4.78 4.90
C PHE A 109 -16.47 -4.95 5.70
N GLU A 110 -17.46 -4.07 5.48
CA GLU A 110 -18.72 -4.02 6.23
C GLU A 110 -19.85 -4.79 5.54
N ALA A 111 -19.63 -5.23 4.29
CA ALA A 111 -20.66 -5.95 3.51
C ALA A 111 -21.20 -7.14 4.28
N ASP A 112 -22.55 -7.23 4.37
CA ASP A 112 -23.26 -8.32 5.03
C ASP A 112 -23.23 -9.59 4.20
N MET A 113 -22.12 -10.32 4.28
CA MET A 113 -21.85 -11.50 3.49
C MET A 113 -22.39 -12.77 4.14
N PRO A 114 -22.97 -13.70 3.34
CA PRO A 114 -23.38 -15.00 3.87
C PRO A 114 -22.14 -15.78 4.37
N TYR A 115 -22.35 -16.59 5.36
CA TYR A 115 -21.35 -17.39 6.08
C TYR A 115 -20.39 -18.22 5.18
N ASN A 116 -20.83 -18.61 4.00
CA ASN A 116 -20.07 -19.44 3.04
C ASN A 116 -19.69 -18.70 1.76
N ALA A 117 -19.73 -17.37 1.75
CA ALA A 117 -19.35 -16.60 0.57
C ALA A 117 -17.86 -16.78 0.26
N GLU A 118 -17.58 -17.20 -0.96
CA GLU A 118 -16.20 -17.28 -1.45
C GLU A 118 -15.80 -15.94 -2.09
N CYS A 119 -14.88 -15.24 -1.42
CA CYS A 119 -14.40 -13.93 -1.84
C CYS A 119 -12.87 -13.88 -1.87
N TYR A 120 -12.35 -12.84 -2.54
CA TYR A 120 -10.95 -12.44 -2.49
C TYR A 120 -10.85 -10.93 -2.38
N ILE A 121 -9.72 -10.47 -1.88
CA ILE A 121 -9.42 -9.04 -1.72
C ILE A 121 -8.31 -8.69 -2.72
N LYS A 122 -8.41 -7.53 -3.37
CA LYS A 122 -7.40 -7.04 -4.31
C LYS A 122 -7.16 -5.56 -4.07
N GLU A 123 -5.89 -5.15 -4.19
CA GLU A 123 -5.53 -3.74 -4.18
C GLU A 123 -6.01 -3.06 -5.47
N LEU A 124 -6.67 -1.89 -5.34
CA LEU A 124 -7.21 -1.10 -6.44
C LEU A 124 -6.36 0.14 -6.71
N GLU A 125 -5.90 0.77 -5.63
CA GLU A 125 -5.07 1.97 -5.68
C GLU A 125 -4.00 1.88 -4.59
N THR A 126 -2.82 2.44 -4.86
CA THR A 126 -1.74 2.61 -3.89
C THR A 126 -1.21 4.04 -3.96
N ASP A 127 -0.46 4.44 -2.94
CA ASP A 127 0.26 5.70 -2.95
C ASP A 127 1.33 5.72 -4.06
N GLU A 128 1.59 6.88 -4.65
CA GLU A 128 2.44 7.05 -5.83
C GLU A 128 3.90 6.57 -5.64
N HIS A 129 4.38 6.49 -4.40
CA HIS A 129 5.72 6.01 -4.08
C HIS A 129 5.86 4.47 -4.16
N TYR A 130 4.75 3.74 -4.28
CA TYR A 130 4.73 2.28 -4.14
C TYR A 130 4.29 1.57 -5.41
N ILE A 131 4.74 0.33 -5.53
CA ILE A 131 4.32 -0.58 -6.60
C ILE A 131 2.95 -1.13 -6.23
N LEU A 132 1.94 -0.89 -7.07
CA LEU A 132 0.62 -1.49 -6.94
C LEU A 132 0.72 -3.01 -7.05
N SER A 133 0.14 -3.72 -6.06
CA SER A 133 0.06 -5.18 -6.09
C SER A 133 -1.08 -5.65 -6.99
N ASP A 134 -0.82 -6.66 -7.83
CA ASP A 134 -1.85 -7.36 -8.61
C ASP A 134 -2.27 -8.70 -7.98
N GLU A 135 -1.79 -8.99 -6.78
CA GLU A 135 -2.10 -10.20 -6.02
C GLU A 135 -3.55 -10.23 -5.52
N GLN A 136 -4.04 -11.44 -5.30
CA GLN A 136 -5.32 -11.69 -4.64
C GLN A 136 -5.05 -12.23 -3.24
N TYR A 137 -5.69 -11.62 -2.25
CA TYR A 137 -5.54 -11.95 -0.84
C TYR A 137 -6.81 -12.61 -0.30
N LEU A 138 -6.64 -13.44 0.72
CA LEU A 138 -7.73 -13.97 1.52
C LEU A 138 -7.93 -13.14 2.79
N SER A 139 -9.08 -13.30 3.43
CA SER A 139 -9.31 -12.67 4.73
C SER A 139 -8.32 -13.16 5.77
N GLY A 140 -7.64 -12.23 6.43
CA GLY A 140 -6.59 -12.50 7.42
C GLY A 140 -5.16 -12.45 6.88
N ASP A 141 -4.97 -12.31 5.57
CA ASP A 141 -3.65 -12.14 4.98
C ASP A 141 -3.04 -10.76 5.30
N THR A 142 -1.75 -10.62 5.02
CA THR A 142 -1.02 -9.34 5.03
C THR A 142 -0.59 -9.01 3.61
N ALA A 143 -0.96 -7.81 3.14
CA ALA A 143 -0.51 -7.26 1.86
C ALA A 143 0.64 -6.27 2.10
N GLU A 144 1.75 -6.44 1.39
CA GLU A 144 2.92 -5.56 1.49
C GLU A 144 3.18 -4.86 0.15
N ASN A 145 3.42 -3.54 0.15
CA ASN A 145 3.89 -2.83 -1.05
C ASN A 145 5.36 -2.41 -0.89
N LYS A 146 6.09 -2.53 -1.99
CA LYS A 146 7.47 -2.12 -2.11
C LYS A 146 7.58 -0.73 -2.73
N ILE A 147 8.56 0.04 -2.29
CA ILE A 147 8.85 1.37 -2.83
C ILE A 147 9.30 1.25 -4.29
N ILE A 148 8.79 2.12 -5.16
CA ILE A 148 9.30 2.32 -6.51
C ILE A 148 10.71 2.91 -6.40
N ARG A 149 11.71 2.26 -7.01
CA ARG A 149 13.11 2.71 -6.98
C ARG A 149 13.72 2.70 -8.38
N GLY A 150 14.60 3.66 -8.62
CA GLY A 150 15.41 3.73 -9.82
C GLY A 150 16.87 4.03 -9.48
N SER A 151 17.65 4.37 -10.51
CA SER A 151 19.00 4.87 -10.39
C SER A 151 19.17 6.18 -11.17
N ILE A 152 20.11 7.01 -10.74
CA ILE A 152 20.53 8.22 -11.44
C ILE A 152 21.99 8.05 -11.83
N GLU A 153 22.27 7.94 -13.11
CA GLU A 153 23.62 7.82 -13.66
C GLU A 153 24.03 9.11 -14.38
N GLY A 154 25.25 9.53 -14.18
CA GLY A 154 25.74 10.71 -14.85
C GLY A 154 27.16 10.59 -15.38
N LEU A 155 27.44 11.45 -16.35
CA LEU A 155 28.77 11.63 -16.92
C LEU A 155 29.24 13.06 -16.72
N LYS A 156 30.43 13.23 -16.18
CA LYS A 156 31.10 14.51 -15.98
C LYS A 156 32.09 14.75 -17.13
N THR A 157 31.89 15.85 -17.87
CA THR A 157 32.75 16.17 -19.01
C THR A 157 33.13 17.66 -19.06
N ASP A 158 34.11 17.99 -19.89
CA ASP A 158 34.31 19.35 -20.35
C ASP A 158 33.46 19.64 -21.62
N PRO A 159 33.41 20.88 -22.12
CA PRO A 159 32.67 21.21 -23.33
C PRO A 159 33.12 20.46 -24.60
N ASN A 160 34.34 19.93 -24.63
CA ASN A 160 34.91 19.16 -25.74
C ASN A 160 34.65 17.64 -25.60
N GLY A 161 33.90 17.22 -24.55
CA GLY A 161 33.57 15.80 -24.29
C GLY A 161 34.65 15.02 -23.57
N ARG A 162 35.71 15.65 -23.06
CA ARG A 162 36.69 14.99 -22.22
C ARG A 162 36.09 14.68 -20.86
N VAL A 163 36.19 13.42 -20.42
CA VAL A 163 35.70 12.96 -19.10
C VAL A 163 36.51 13.56 -17.96
N LEU A 164 35.86 13.87 -16.85
CA LEU A 164 36.43 14.56 -15.72
C LEU A 164 36.26 13.75 -14.43
N LYS A 165 37.40 13.31 -13.84
CA LYS A 165 37.48 12.65 -12.55
C LYS A 165 37.54 13.67 -11.42
N GLY A 166 37.10 13.28 -10.21
CA GLY A 166 37.32 13.99 -8.94
C GLY A 166 36.34 15.14 -8.71
N ALA A 167 35.28 15.25 -9.50
CA ALA A 167 34.16 16.09 -9.15
C ALA A 167 33.32 15.44 -8.04
N VAL A 168 32.87 16.20 -7.05
CA VAL A 168 31.92 15.72 -6.04
C VAL A 168 30.53 16.18 -6.42
N ILE A 169 29.63 15.22 -6.62
CA ILE A 169 28.24 15.42 -7.00
C ILE A 169 27.36 15.04 -5.79
N GLY A 170 26.38 15.89 -5.46
CA GLY A 170 25.41 15.65 -4.41
C GLY A 170 24.02 15.37 -4.95
N LEU A 171 23.29 14.49 -4.26
CA LEU A 171 21.86 14.22 -4.40
C LEU A 171 21.12 14.92 -3.28
N PHE A 172 20.08 15.68 -3.61
CA PHE A 172 19.32 16.51 -2.66
C PHE A 172 17.81 16.35 -2.83
N TYR A 173 17.10 16.71 -1.76
CA TYR A 173 15.64 16.89 -1.83
C TYR A 173 15.27 18.07 -2.75
N PRO A 174 14.09 18.04 -3.39
CA PRO A 174 13.65 19.09 -4.32
C PRO A 174 13.40 20.46 -3.65
N PHE A 175 13.22 20.47 -2.33
CA PHE A 175 13.00 21.69 -1.54
C PHE A 175 14.29 22.22 -0.90
N GLU A 176 15.46 21.59 -1.11
CA GLU A 176 16.73 22.03 -0.53
C GLU A 176 17.20 23.36 -1.12
N THR A 177 17.65 24.25 -0.28
CA THR A 177 18.12 25.59 -0.65
C THR A 177 19.60 25.83 -0.36
N GLU A 178 20.19 25.00 0.53
CA GLU A 178 21.61 25.04 0.90
C GLU A 178 22.30 23.77 0.45
N PHE A 179 23.31 23.91 -0.43
CA PHE A 179 23.94 22.76 -1.07
C PHE A 179 25.36 22.56 -0.55
N SER A 180 25.51 21.57 0.30
CA SER A 180 26.79 21.15 0.87
C SER A 180 26.82 19.62 1.04
N SER A 181 27.97 19.07 1.40
CA SER A 181 28.05 17.64 1.73
C SER A 181 27.24 17.27 2.98
N ASP A 182 26.96 18.23 3.87
CA ASP A 182 26.21 18.00 5.10
C ASP A 182 24.68 18.00 4.86
N THR A 183 24.22 18.71 3.83
CA THR A 183 22.79 18.76 3.44
C THR A 183 22.45 17.76 2.34
N ALA A 184 23.44 17.18 1.68
CA ALA A 184 23.24 16.15 0.67
C ALA A 184 22.72 14.84 1.30
N ILE A 185 21.71 14.21 0.67
CA ILE A 185 21.24 12.87 1.01
C ILE A 185 22.38 11.86 0.79
N GLU A 186 23.12 12.06 -0.30
CA GLU A 186 24.27 11.25 -0.71
C GLU A 186 25.22 12.07 -1.58
N THR A 187 26.49 11.75 -1.55
CA THR A 187 27.52 12.34 -2.42
C THR A 187 28.27 11.26 -3.17
N PHE A 188 28.70 11.57 -4.39
CA PHE A 188 29.52 10.67 -5.20
C PHE A 188 30.69 11.45 -5.84
N GLU A 189 31.90 10.91 -5.76
CA GLU A 189 33.06 11.45 -6.48
C GLU A 189 33.22 10.76 -7.83
N THR A 190 33.28 11.52 -8.92
CA THR A 190 33.39 10.98 -10.29
C THR A 190 34.63 10.16 -10.47
N ASP A 191 34.50 8.98 -11.08
CA ASP A 191 35.56 8.01 -11.33
C ASP A 191 36.51 8.43 -12.50
N GLU A 192 37.47 7.54 -12.84
CA GLU A 192 38.44 7.74 -13.95
C GLU A 192 37.77 7.94 -15.31
N ALA A 193 36.54 7.41 -15.49
CA ALA A 193 35.74 7.56 -16.68
C ALA A 193 34.74 8.74 -16.60
N GLY A 194 34.86 9.58 -15.54
CA GLY A 194 33.96 10.70 -15.28
C GLY A 194 32.54 10.31 -14.87
N ARG A 195 32.31 9.07 -14.45
CA ARG A 195 30.99 8.54 -14.11
C ARG A 195 30.67 8.76 -12.65
N PHE A 196 29.39 8.94 -12.38
CA PHE A 196 28.80 8.88 -11.03
C PHE A 196 27.44 8.21 -11.11
N SER A 197 27.00 7.60 -9.98
CA SER A 197 25.68 7.00 -9.86
C SER A 197 25.14 7.13 -8.44
N PHE A 198 23.80 7.25 -8.35
CA PHE A 198 23.03 7.10 -7.13
C PHE A 198 22.05 5.96 -7.35
N GLU A 199 22.17 4.93 -6.53
CA GLU A 199 21.39 3.71 -6.62
C GLU A 199 20.22 3.71 -5.64
N ASN A 200 19.17 2.95 -5.96
CA ASN A 200 17.99 2.79 -5.09
C ASN A 200 17.31 4.11 -4.73
N VAL A 201 17.34 5.09 -5.65
CA VAL A 201 16.68 6.38 -5.48
C VAL A 201 15.17 6.16 -5.63
N PRO A 202 14.34 6.54 -4.63
CA PRO A 202 12.92 6.33 -4.69
C PRO A 202 12.21 7.18 -5.75
N TYR A 203 10.95 6.81 -6.04
CA TYR A 203 10.05 7.66 -6.81
C TYR A 203 10.03 9.09 -6.25
N GLY A 204 10.04 10.08 -7.16
CA GLY A 204 9.98 11.49 -6.81
C GLY A 204 10.92 12.36 -7.63
N GLU A 205 10.91 13.65 -7.33
CA GLU A 205 11.81 14.65 -7.90
C GLU A 205 13.02 14.86 -7.00
N TRP A 206 14.19 15.01 -7.62
CA TRP A 206 15.46 15.15 -6.93
C TRP A 206 16.32 16.24 -7.58
N ILE A 207 17.20 16.85 -6.81
CA ILE A 207 18.22 17.79 -7.33
C ILE A 207 19.57 17.08 -7.32
N ILE A 208 20.25 17.14 -8.47
CA ILE A 208 21.65 16.78 -8.62
C ILE A 208 22.45 18.08 -8.78
N ARG A 209 23.47 18.26 -7.96
CA ARG A 209 24.33 19.45 -8.00
C ARG A 209 25.78 19.11 -7.76
N GLU A 210 26.68 19.84 -8.43
CA GLU A 210 28.09 19.75 -8.19
C GLU A 210 28.47 20.51 -6.90
N LEU A 211 29.19 19.84 -5.99
CA LEU A 211 29.69 20.40 -4.72
C LEU A 211 31.16 20.77 -4.78
N LYS A 212 31.92 20.06 -5.63
CA LYS A 212 33.32 20.32 -5.86
C LYS A 212 33.68 20.06 -7.33
N ALA A 213 34.31 21.03 -7.99
CA ALA A 213 34.79 20.85 -9.35
C ALA A 213 36.07 20.04 -9.39
N PRO A 214 36.38 19.36 -10.51
CA PRO A 214 37.69 18.77 -10.74
C PRO A 214 38.80 19.83 -10.76
N ASP A 215 40.06 19.43 -10.47
CA ASP A 215 41.19 20.34 -10.49
C ASP A 215 41.37 21.04 -11.84
N GLY A 216 41.46 22.35 -11.82
CA GLY A 216 41.60 23.19 -13.02
C GLY A 216 40.31 23.53 -13.76
N TYR A 217 39.14 23.21 -13.16
CA TYR A 217 37.82 23.53 -13.71
C TYR A 217 37.04 24.47 -12.77
N ILE A 218 36.10 25.19 -13.35
CA ILE A 218 35.20 26.11 -12.63
C ILE A 218 34.03 25.31 -12.05
N LEU A 219 33.72 25.49 -10.77
CA LEU A 219 32.56 24.88 -10.13
C LEU A 219 31.27 25.36 -10.81
N SER A 220 30.38 24.45 -11.18
CA SER A 220 29.05 24.77 -11.64
C SER A 220 28.10 24.95 -10.45
N ASP A 221 27.31 26.02 -10.48
CA ASP A 221 26.26 26.28 -9.51
C ASP A 221 24.85 25.87 -10.02
N GLU A 222 24.81 25.17 -11.13
CA GLU A 222 23.57 24.70 -11.77
C GLU A 222 22.92 23.56 -10.99
N ASN A 223 21.60 23.64 -10.83
CA ASN A 223 20.76 22.56 -10.28
C ASN A 223 20.16 21.75 -11.44
N TYR A 224 20.40 20.45 -11.41
CA TYR A 224 19.81 19.50 -12.36
C TYR A 224 18.63 18.79 -11.69
N TYR A 225 17.42 19.07 -12.15
CA TYR A 225 16.20 18.43 -11.68
C TYR A 225 15.98 17.11 -12.41
N VAL A 226 15.87 16.04 -11.68
CA VAL A 226 15.66 14.68 -12.20
C VAL A 226 14.46 14.05 -11.51
N THR A 227 13.74 13.18 -12.21
CA THR A 227 12.57 12.51 -11.65
C THR A 227 12.68 11.01 -11.87
N VAL A 228 12.54 10.24 -10.82
CA VAL A 228 12.36 8.77 -10.86
C VAL A 228 10.87 8.49 -10.85
N LYS A 229 10.35 7.82 -11.91
CA LYS A 229 8.90 7.57 -12.10
C LYS A 229 8.52 6.10 -12.13
N LYS A 230 9.47 5.23 -12.46
CA LYS A 230 9.19 3.81 -12.67
C LYS A 230 10.19 2.94 -11.92
N ASN A 231 9.70 1.83 -11.41
CA ASN A 231 10.57 0.86 -10.77
C ASN A 231 11.61 0.30 -11.75
N GLY A 232 12.88 0.32 -11.33
CA GLY A 232 14.02 -0.15 -12.12
C GLY A 232 14.47 0.79 -13.24
N GLU A 233 13.95 2.02 -13.35
CA GLU A 233 14.43 2.95 -14.36
C GLU A 233 15.81 3.52 -14.01
N THR A 234 16.54 3.90 -15.06
CA THR A 234 17.80 4.65 -14.94
C THR A 234 17.65 6.01 -15.60
N VAL A 235 17.70 7.07 -14.78
CA VAL A 235 17.74 8.47 -15.27
C VAL A 235 19.18 8.84 -15.60
N LYS A 236 19.42 9.37 -16.82
CA LYS A 236 20.77 9.73 -17.27
C LYS A 236 20.93 11.24 -17.43
N LEU A 237 22.07 11.76 -16.97
CA LEU A 237 22.40 13.16 -17.16
C LEU A 237 23.88 13.36 -17.47
N ASN A 238 24.22 14.56 -18.00
CA ASN A 238 25.58 14.97 -18.30
C ASN A 238 25.83 16.34 -17.69
N ILE A 239 26.83 16.43 -16.82
CA ILE A 239 27.23 17.66 -16.14
C ILE A 239 28.54 18.14 -16.75
N LYS A 240 28.62 19.43 -17.14
CA LYS A 240 29.78 20.01 -17.83
C LYS A 240 30.45 21.09 -16.99
N ASN A 241 31.80 21.10 -16.95
CA ASN A 241 32.57 22.20 -16.40
C ASN A 241 33.48 22.85 -17.45
N SER A 242 33.54 24.15 -17.37
CA SER A 242 34.52 24.92 -18.15
C SER A 242 35.88 24.94 -17.49
N LYS A 243 36.95 24.85 -18.28
CA LYS A 243 38.33 24.91 -17.77
C LYS A 243 38.66 26.35 -17.34
N ILE A 244 39.41 26.46 -16.24
CA ILE A 244 39.96 27.75 -15.79
C ILE A 244 40.91 28.26 -16.88
N GLN A 245 40.64 29.44 -17.38
CA GLN A 245 41.59 30.12 -18.29
C GLN A 245 42.68 30.75 -17.45
N LYS A 246 43.94 30.43 -17.78
CA LYS A 246 45.05 31.19 -17.21
C LYS A 246 45.11 32.55 -17.94
N PRO A 247 45.37 33.64 -17.21
CA PRO A 247 45.56 34.94 -17.80
C PRO A 247 46.79 34.96 -18.75
#